data_9a6a919d8894b73c8c7559375220af85
#
_entry.id   9a6a919d8894b73c8c7559375220af85
#
_cell.length_a   1.000
_cell.length_b   1.000
_cell.length_c   1.000
_cell.angle_alpha   90.00
_cell.angle_beta   90.00
_cell.angle_gamma   90.00
#
_symmetry.space_group_name_H-M   'P 1'
#
loop_
_entity.id
_entity.type
_entity.pdbx_description
1 polymer ?
#
loop_
_entity_poly.entity_id
_entity_poly.type
_entity_poly.pdbx_seq_one_letter_code
_entity_poly.pdbx_strand_id
1 'polypeptide(L)'
;MDILLVVLIIVLMQSKERKVKINRIWLIPALLCFVTIQSIIHMGQITLLQGLLFVVMFGIGLGLGIIRGRALTFRVDSETGHVLRKGNWVSTIILLVILGAKIMIKQSMFSDSTHQTLMVVTNAFLCITLGTVISRRYYIWKKYNELIQKT
;
A
#
# COMPACT_ATOMS: atom_id res chain seq x y z
N MET A 1 18.69 8.87 -13.42
CA MET A 1 18.13 7.52 -13.22
C MET A 1 16.70 7.55 -13.70
N ASP A 2 16.45 6.89 -14.80
CA ASP A 2 15.20 7.08 -15.55
C ASP A 2 14.02 6.46 -14.81
N ILE A 3 13.10 7.32 -14.37
CA ILE A 3 11.82 6.95 -13.76
C ILE A 3 11.10 5.90 -14.61
N LEU A 4 11.23 6.00 -15.93
CA LEU A 4 10.73 5.04 -16.91
C LEU A 4 11.27 3.62 -16.69
N LEU A 5 12.55 3.48 -16.36
CA LEU A 5 13.20 2.19 -16.13
C LEU A 5 12.69 1.53 -14.85
N VAL A 6 12.51 2.33 -13.80
CA VAL A 6 11.93 1.86 -12.52
C VAL A 6 10.47 1.45 -12.71
N VAL A 7 9.68 2.23 -13.44
CA VAL A 7 8.29 1.89 -13.78
C VAL A 7 8.21 0.61 -14.59
N LEU A 8 9.09 0.46 -15.60
CA LEU A 8 9.15 -0.74 -16.43
C LEU A 8 9.49 -1.99 -15.58
N ILE A 9 10.46 -1.90 -14.69
CA ILE A 9 10.83 -2.99 -13.77
C ILE A 9 9.66 -3.36 -12.86
N ILE A 10 8.95 -2.37 -12.30
CA ILE A 10 7.78 -2.59 -11.44
C ILE A 10 6.66 -3.30 -12.22
N VAL A 11 6.40 -2.87 -13.46
CA VAL A 11 5.38 -3.47 -14.34
C VAL A 11 5.75 -4.92 -14.68
N LEU A 12 7.00 -5.18 -15.06
CA LEU A 12 7.49 -6.53 -15.34
C LEU A 12 7.45 -7.44 -14.12
N MET A 13 7.79 -6.92 -12.94
CA MET A 13 7.72 -7.68 -11.69
C MET A 13 6.28 -7.99 -11.26
N GLN A 14 5.31 -7.14 -11.61
CA GLN A 14 3.90 -7.38 -11.28
C GLN A 14 3.19 -8.33 -12.25
N SER A 15 3.70 -8.47 -13.47
CA SER A 15 3.15 -9.39 -14.48
C SER A 15 3.44 -10.87 -14.18
N LYS A 16 4.43 -11.15 -13.33
CA LYS A 16 4.79 -12.52 -12.95
C LYS A 16 3.86 -13.08 -11.87
N GLU A 17 3.29 -14.25 -12.11
CA GLU A 17 2.53 -15.01 -11.11
C GLU A 17 3.45 -15.37 -9.93
N ARG A 18 3.02 -15.07 -8.71
CA ARG A 18 3.77 -15.35 -7.48
C ARG A 18 2.99 -16.24 -6.54
N LYS A 19 3.66 -17.24 -5.98
CA LYS A 19 3.10 -18.06 -4.90
C LYS A 19 2.84 -17.21 -3.67
N VAL A 20 1.67 -17.37 -3.08
CA VAL A 20 1.28 -16.67 -1.86
C VAL A 20 1.92 -17.38 -0.66
N LYS A 21 2.91 -16.77 -0.03
CA LYS A 21 3.51 -17.26 1.22
C LYS A 21 2.87 -16.55 2.41
N ILE A 22 2.04 -17.26 3.18
CA ILE A 22 1.30 -16.71 4.32
C ILE A 22 2.22 -16.18 5.42
N ASN A 23 3.31 -16.90 5.74
CA ASN A 23 4.19 -16.55 6.84
C ASN A 23 4.86 -15.17 6.72
N ARG A 24 4.95 -14.63 5.49
CA ARG A 24 5.54 -13.30 5.25
C ARG A 24 4.52 -12.21 4.96
N ILE A 25 3.23 -12.56 4.93
CA ILE A 25 2.17 -11.60 4.59
C ILE A 25 2.09 -10.48 5.64
N TRP A 26 2.20 -10.82 6.92
CA TRP A 26 2.04 -9.87 8.02
C TRP A 26 3.31 -9.11 8.42
N LEU A 27 4.48 -9.54 7.95
CA LEU A 27 5.75 -8.91 8.31
C LEU A 27 5.86 -7.47 7.76
N ILE A 28 5.43 -7.25 6.52
CA ILE A 28 5.48 -5.93 5.88
C ILE A 28 4.53 -4.93 6.56
N PRO A 29 3.24 -5.24 6.84
CA PRO A 29 2.37 -4.35 7.59
C PRO A 29 2.89 -4.03 8.98
N ALA A 30 3.44 -5.02 9.70
CA ALA A 30 4.00 -4.81 11.03
C ALA A 30 5.19 -3.84 11.01
N LEU A 31 6.10 -4.00 10.05
CA LEU A 31 7.24 -3.11 9.89
C LEU A 31 6.81 -1.69 9.52
N LEU A 32 5.85 -1.54 8.61
CA LEU A 32 5.29 -0.23 8.24
C LEU A 32 4.56 0.43 9.42
N CYS A 33 3.83 -0.35 10.22
CA CYS A 33 3.17 0.15 11.43
C CYS A 33 4.20 0.69 12.42
N PHE A 34 5.28 -0.05 12.65
CA PHE A 34 6.38 0.38 13.51
C PHE A 34 7.01 1.69 13.02
N VAL A 35 7.34 1.80 11.73
CA VAL A 35 7.92 3.01 11.14
C VAL A 35 6.95 4.20 11.24
N THR A 36 5.66 3.98 11.01
CA THR A 36 4.64 5.03 11.10
C THR A 36 4.50 5.55 12.53
N ILE A 37 4.43 4.66 13.51
CA ILE A 37 4.35 5.02 14.94
C ILE A 37 5.60 5.80 15.35
N GLN A 38 6.77 5.34 14.98
CA GLN A 38 8.04 6.01 15.29
C GLN A 38 8.10 7.41 14.64
N SER A 39 7.66 7.54 13.40
CA SER A 39 7.59 8.83 12.71
C SER A 39 6.64 9.83 13.38
N ILE A 40 5.49 9.34 13.87
CA ILE A 40 4.51 10.17 14.59
C ILE A 40 5.06 10.61 15.94
N ILE A 41 5.74 9.73 16.68
CA ILE A 41 6.36 10.05 17.98
C ILE A 41 7.42 11.15 17.80
N HIS A 42 8.21 11.09 16.75
CA HIS A 42 9.24 12.09 16.46
C HIS A 42 8.68 13.48 16.12
N MET A 43 7.40 13.60 15.78
CA MET A 43 6.77 14.91 15.56
C MET A 43 6.57 15.72 16.86
N GLY A 44 6.66 15.08 18.03
CA GLY A 44 6.54 15.72 19.34
C GLY A 44 5.08 16.12 19.66
N GLN A 45 4.67 17.32 19.29
CA GLN A 45 3.32 17.80 19.56
C GLN A 45 2.38 17.54 18.38
N ILE A 46 1.36 16.71 18.60
CA ILE A 46 0.32 16.44 17.61
C ILE A 46 -0.93 17.23 17.99
N THR A 47 -1.37 18.12 17.10
CA THR A 47 -2.63 18.82 17.27
C THR A 47 -3.78 17.86 17.02
N LEU A 48 -4.92 18.03 17.72
CA LEU A 48 -6.10 17.19 17.57
C LEU A 48 -6.57 17.12 16.10
N LEU A 49 -6.45 18.23 15.37
CA LEU A 49 -6.76 18.31 13.94
C LEU A 49 -5.85 17.41 13.09
N GLN A 50 -4.55 17.36 13.41
CA GLN A 50 -3.59 16.48 12.73
C GLN A 50 -3.86 15.01 13.01
N GLY A 51 -4.22 14.67 14.24
CA GLY A 51 -4.64 13.30 14.61
C GLY A 51 -5.87 12.87 13.82
N LEU A 52 -6.89 13.73 13.72
CA LEU A 52 -8.08 13.46 12.91
C LEU A 52 -7.73 13.27 11.43
N LEU A 53 -6.85 14.11 10.89
CA LEU A 53 -6.36 13.99 9.51
C LEU A 53 -5.72 12.62 9.27
N PHE A 54 -4.88 12.14 10.17
CA PHE A 54 -4.21 10.84 10.03
C PHE A 54 -5.20 9.68 10.06
N VAL A 55 -6.22 9.75 10.91
CA VAL A 55 -7.29 8.74 10.96
C VAL A 55 -8.10 8.72 9.66
N VAL A 56 -8.47 9.88 9.12
CA VAL A 56 -9.19 9.99 7.85
C VAL A 56 -8.33 9.44 6.70
N MET A 57 -7.07 9.82 6.63
CA MET A 57 -6.15 9.34 5.61
C MET A 57 -5.92 7.83 5.69
N PHE A 58 -5.84 7.29 6.90
CA PHE A 58 -5.78 5.84 7.12
C PHE A 58 -7.05 5.14 6.60
N GLY A 59 -8.23 5.69 6.89
CA GLY A 59 -9.52 5.18 6.39
C GLY A 59 -9.60 5.17 4.86
N ILE A 60 -9.15 6.24 4.21
CA ILE A 60 -9.03 6.32 2.74
C ILE A 60 -8.08 5.23 2.24
N GLY A 61 -6.94 5.04 2.90
CA GLY A 61 -5.98 4.00 2.59
C GLY A 61 -6.59 2.60 2.67
N LEU A 62 -7.40 2.31 3.70
CA LEU A 62 -8.13 1.04 3.82
C LEU A 62 -9.07 0.82 2.63
N GLY A 63 -9.85 1.83 2.25
CA GLY A 63 -10.74 1.77 1.09
C GLY A 63 -10.01 1.46 -0.21
N LEU A 64 -8.93 2.20 -0.48
CA LEU A 64 -8.07 1.97 -1.65
C LEU A 64 -7.44 0.57 -1.64
N GLY A 65 -7.07 0.06 -0.47
CA GLY A 65 -6.53 -1.27 -0.32
C GLY A 65 -7.52 -2.37 -0.66
N ILE A 66 -8.80 -2.22 -0.28
CA ILE A 66 -9.87 -3.15 -0.63
C ILE A 66 -10.10 -3.17 -2.15
N ILE A 67 -10.23 -1.99 -2.76
CA ILE A 67 -10.43 -1.86 -4.21
C ILE A 67 -9.27 -2.54 -4.96
N ARG A 68 -8.06 -2.26 -4.53
CA ARG A 68 -6.84 -2.84 -5.09
C ARG A 68 -6.73 -4.35 -4.82
N GLY A 69 -7.22 -4.82 -3.67
CA GLY A 69 -7.30 -6.23 -3.33
C GLY A 69 -8.28 -6.98 -4.24
N ARG A 70 -9.45 -6.41 -4.49
CA ARG A 70 -10.47 -6.96 -5.39
C ARG A 70 -10.00 -7.07 -6.85
N ALA A 71 -9.14 -6.16 -7.27
CA ALA A 71 -8.56 -6.18 -8.61
C ALA A 71 -7.55 -7.32 -8.84
N LEU A 72 -7.15 -8.05 -7.79
CA LEU A 72 -6.25 -9.18 -7.90
C LEU A 72 -7.00 -10.43 -8.32
N THR A 73 -6.49 -11.12 -9.33
CA THR A 73 -7.00 -12.43 -9.75
C THR A 73 -6.23 -13.52 -9.02
N PHE A 74 -6.97 -14.42 -8.37
CA PHE A 74 -6.42 -15.61 -7.71
C PHE A 74 -6.72 -16.84 -8.56
N ARG A 75 -5.71 -17.68 -8.78
CA ARG A 75 -5.85 -18.99 -9.42
C ARG A 75 -5.31 -20.06 -8.48
N VAL A 76 -6.02 -21.15 -8.37
CA VAL A 76 -5.51 -22.37 -7.72
C VAL A 76 -4.85 -23.20 -8.82
N ASP A 77 -3.58 -23.52 -8.62
CA ASP A 77 -2.85 -24.41 -9.51
C ASP A 77 -3.30 -25.86 -9.24
N SER A 78 -3.90 -26.49 -10.25
CA SER A 78 -4.45 -27.84 -10.14
C SER A 78 -3.39 -28.90 -9.89
N GLU A 79 -2.14 -28.65 -10.28
CA GLU A 79 -1.05 -29.63 -10.15
C GLU A 79 -0.37 -29.57 -8.78
N THR A 80 -0.23 -28.38 -8.20
CA THR A 80 0.54 -28.18 -6.95
C THR A 80 -0.32 -27.78 -5.76
N GLY A 81 -1.62 -27.50 -5.94
CA GLY A 81 -2.52 -27.03 -4.89
C GLY A 81 -2.16 -25.64 -4.33
N HIS A 82 -1.21 -24.95 -4.95
CA HIS A 82 -0.78 -23.62 -4.50
C HIS A 82 -1.68 -22.53 -5.05
N VAL A 83 -2.01 -21.55 -4.20
CA VAL A 83 -2.74 -20.36 -4.62
C VAL A 83 -1.75 -19.40 -5.30
N LEU A 84 -1.96 -19.21 -6.61
CA LEU A 84 -1.21 -18.25 -7.41
C LEU A 84 -1.96 -16.92 -7.48
N ARG A 85 -1.22 -15.84 -7.38
CA ARG A 85 -1.73 -14.48 -7.49
C ARG A 85 -1.19 -13.83 -8.75
N LYS A 86 -2.09 -13.43 -9.65
CA LYS A 86 -1.77 -12.62 -10.82
C LYS A 86 -2.09 -11.16 -10.55
N GLY A 87 -1.11 -10.28 -10.74
CA GLY A 87 -1.32 -8.83 -10.68
C GLY A 87 -2.18 -8.37 -11.87
N ASN A 88 -3.20 -7.54 -11.60
CA ASN A 88 -4.01 -6.95 -12.66
C ASN A 88 -3.49 -5.54 -13.00
N TRP A 89 -3.63 -5.15 -14.27
CA TRP A 89 -3.27 -3.82 -14.80
C TRP A 89 -3.87 -2.67 -13.99
N VAL A 90 -5.10 -2.84 -13.50
CA VAL A 90 -5.80 -1.87 -12.64
C VAL A 90 -4.99 -1.56 -11.38
N SER A 91 -4.39 -2.57 -10.73
CA SER A 91 -3.54 -2.37 -9.55
C SER A 91 -2.29 -1.55 -9.87
N THR A 92 -1.74 -1.69 -11.07
CA THR A 92 -0.56 -0.95 -11.53
C THR A 92 -0.92 0.51 -11.83
N ILE A 93 -2.05 0.74 -12.50
CA ILE A 93 -2.55 2.09 -12.79
C ILE A 93 -2.82 2.86 -11.50
N ILE A 94 -3.50 2.25 -10.52
CA ILE A 94 -3.77 2.88 -9.22
C ILE A 94 -2.45 3.26 -8.52
N LEU A 95 -1.45 2.37 -8.55
CA LEU A 95 -0.13 2.66 -7.97
C LEU A 95 0.55 3.83 -8.68
N LEU A 96 0.46 3.89 -10.01
CA LEU A 96 1.05 4.95 -10.84
C LEU A 96 0.38 6.30 -10.55
N VAL A 97 -0.95 6.32 -10.40
CA VAL A 97 -1.72 7.54 -10.05
C VAL A 97 -1.32 8.04 -8.66
N ILE A 98 -1.21 7.14 -7.66
CA ILE A 98 -0.79 7.50 -6.30
C ILE A 98 0.63 8.05 -6.30
N LEU A 99 1.53 7.42 -7.05
CA LEU A 99 2.93 7.85 -7.16
C LEU A 99 3.03 9.22 -7.85
N GLY A 100 2.29 9.41 -8.94
CA GLY A 100 2.23 10.68 -9.66
C GLY A 100 1.67 11.82 -8.80
N ALA A 101 0.58 11.57 -8.08
CA ALA A 101 0.02 12.52 -7.13
C ALA A 101 1.04 12.89 -6.03
N LYS A 102 1.76 11.90 -5.50
CA LYS A 102 2.81 12.13 -4.49
C LYS A 102 3.93 13.03 -5.03
N ILE A 103 4.37 12.80 -6.27
CA ILE A 103 5.42 13.62 -6.91
C ILE A 103 4.92 15.04 -7.15
N MET A 104 3.70 15.22 -7.67
CA MET A 104 3.11 16.52 -7.92
C MET A 104 2.95 17.34 -6.64
N ILE A 105 2.44 16.72 -5.57
CA ILE A 105 2.28 17.40 -4.28
C ILE A 105 3.65 17.78 -3.71
N LYS A 106 4.64 16.89 -3.79
CA LYS A 106 6.00 17.18 -3.34
C LYS A 106 6.59 18.36 -4.10
N GLN A 107 6.41 18.44 -5.41
CA GLN A 107 6.95 19.50 -6.25
C GLN A 107 6.23 20.84 -6.04
N SER A 108 4.91 20.82 -5.83
CA SER A 108 4.11 22.01 -5.59
C SER A 108 4.35 22.62 -4.20
N MET A 109 4.67 21.80 -3.20
CA MET A 109 4.88 22.25 -1.82
C MET A 109 6.33 22.67 -1.50
N PHE A 110 7.29 22.39 -2.39
CA PHE A 110 8.71 22.74 -2.14
C PHE A 110 9.00 24.24 -2.21
N SER A 111 8.07 25.03 -2.80
CA SER A 111 8.28 26.48 -2.99
C SER A 111 8.19 27.30 -1.71
N ASP A 112 7.32 26.95 -0.74
CA ASP A 112 6.99 27.83 0.39
C ASP A 112 6.65 27.12 1.72
N SER A 113 6.93 25.83 1.86
CA SER A 113 6.44 25.07 3.02
C SER A 113 7.41 25.05 4.18
N THR A 114 6.91 25.41 5.36
CA THR A 114 7.58 25.22 6.63
C THR A 114 7.87 23.72 6.85
N HIS A 115 9.02 23.39 7.43
CA HIS A 115 9.45 22.01 7.74
C HIS A 115 8.35 21.18 8.44
N GLN A 116 7.54 21.81 9.27
CA GLN A 116 6.42 21.17 9.97
C GLN A 116 5.33 20.70 9.03
N THR A 117 4.96 21.48 8.00
CA THR A 117 3.95 21.10 7.00
C THR A 117 4.40 19.88 6.19
N LEU A 118 5.69 19.82 5.83
CA LEU A 118 6.26 18.68 5.13
C LEU A 118 6.20 17.40 5.98
N MET A 119 6.44 17.47 7.28
CA MET A 119 6.32 16.33 8.20
C MET A 119 4.88 15.82 8.26
N VAL A 120 3.90 16.72 8.41
CA VAL A 120 2.48 16.35 8.47
C VAL A 120 2.04 15.65 7.17
N VAL A 121 2.39 16.20 6.02
CA VAL A 121 2.07 15.62 4.72
C VAL A 121 2.72 14.24 4.53
N THR A 122 3.99 14.11 4.90
CA THR A 122 4.71 12.82 4.82
C THR A 122 4.04 11.76 5.70
N ASN A 123 3.66 12.10 6.93
CA ASN A 123 2.98 11.17 7.83
C ASN A 123 1.56 10.82 7.35
N ALA A 124 0.84 11.76 6.76
CA ALA A 124 -0.46 11.48 6.13
C ALA A 124 -0.31 10.44 4.99
N PHE A 125 0.70 10.56 4.15
CA PHE A 125 1.01 9.58 3.11
C PHE A 125 1.42 8.21 3.68
N LEU A 126 2.17 8.18 4.77
CA LEU A 126 2.49 6.93 5.47
C LEU A 126 1.22 6.24 5.99
N CYS A 127 0.27 7.00 6.55
CA CYS A 127 -1.00 6.47 7.01
C CYS A 127 -1.83 5.87 5.87
N ILE A 128 -1.93 6.54 4.72
CA ILE A 128 -2.60 6.01 3.52
C ILE A 128 -1.92 4.72 3.07
N THR A 129 -0.61 4.72 2.98
CA THR A 129 0.17 3.56 2.54
C THR A 129 -0.03 2.38 3.48
N LEU A 130 0.03 2.62 4.79
CA LEU A 130 -0.20 1.62 5.83
C LEU A 130 -1.60 1.02 5.72
N GLY A 131 -2.64 1.87 5.63
CA GLY A 131 -4.03 1.43 5.43
C GLY A 131 -4.20 0.58 4.19
N THR A 132 -3.63 1.02 3.06
CA THR A 132 -3.68 0.29 1.78
C THR A 132 -3.00 -1.08 1.88
N VAL A 133 -1.85 -1.16 2.53
CA VAL A 133 -1.10 -2.42 2.68
C VAL A 133 -1.83 -3.39 3.60
N ILE A 134 -2.33 -2.93 4.76
CA ILE A 134 -3.07 -3.76 5.72
C ILE A 134 -4.32 -4.33 5.05
N SER A 135 -5.15 -3.48 4.45
CA SER A 135 -6.40 -3.88 3.83
C SER A 135 -6.21 -4.86 2.68
N ARG A 136 -5.20 -4.59 1.84
CA ARG A 136 -4.83 -5.51 0.75
C ARG A 136 -4.38 -6.87 1.26
N ARG A 137 -3.56 -6.91 2.32
CA ARG A 137 -3.06 -8.16 2.93
C ARG A 137 -4.19 -8.94 3.59
N TYR A 138 -5.08 -8.25 4.29
CA TYR A 138 -6.27 -8.86 4.88
C TYR A 138 -7.16 -9.50 3.80
N TYR A 139 -7.40 -8.82 2.69
CA TYR A 139 -8.18 -9.34 1.58
C TYR A 139 -7.53 -10.59 0.96
N ILE A 140 -6.22 -10.59 0.75
CA ILE A 140 -5.47 -11.73 0.24
C ILE A 140 -5.60 -12.92 1.19
N TRP A 141 -5.45 -12.71 2.49
CA TRP A 141 -5.56 -13.74 3.51
C TRP A 141 -6.97 -14.34 3.56
N LYS A 142 -8.00 -13.50 3.53
CA LYS A 142 -9.40 -13.92 3.49
C LYS A 142 -9.67 -14.78 2.26
N LYS A 143 -9.25 -14.33 1.10
CA LYS A 143 -9.47 -15.03 -0.18
C LYS A 143 -8.71 -16.36 -0.25
N TYR A 144 -7.51 -16.40 0.30
CA TYR A 144 -6.73 -17.64 0.42
C TYR A 144 -7.46 -18.69 1.26
N ASN A 145 -7.99 -18.29 2.42
CA ASN A 145 -8.76 -19.21 3.27
C ASN A 145 -10.05 -19.72 2.59
N GLU A 146 -10.75 -18.85 1.87
CA GLU A 146 -11.95 -19.26 1.10
C GLU A 146 -11.63 -20.29 0.03
N LEU A 147 -10.49 -20.15 -0.65
CA LEU A 147 -10.07 -21.08 -1.71
C LEU A 147 -9.64 -22.44 -1.15
N ILE A 148 -8.94 -22.46 -0.02
CA ILE A 148 -8.54 -23.72 0.64
C ILE A 148 -9.74 -24.48 1.19
N GLN A 149 -10.75 -23.80 1.73
CA GLN A 149 -11.94 -24.46 2.25
C GLN A 149 -12.84 -25.07 1.16
N LYS A 150 -12.69 -24.61 -0.08
CA LYS A 150 -13.45 -25.14 -1.24
C LYS A 150 -12.77 -26.32 -1.96
N THR A 151 -11.54 -26.60 -1.60
CA THR A 151 -10.77 -27.74 -2.14
C THR A 151 -10.77 -28.90 -1.17
#